data_55e30f9909d4a7d05493782a0b464962
#
_entry.id   55e30f9909d4a7d05493782a0b464962
#
_cell.length_a   1.000
_cell.length_b   1.000
_cell.length_c   1.000
_cell.angle_alpha   90.00
_cell.angle_beta   90.00
_cell.angle_gamma   90.00
#
_symmetry.space_group_name_H-M   'P 1'
#
loop_
_entity.id
_entity.type
_entity.pdbx_description
1 polymer ?
#
loop_
_entity_poly.entity_id
_entity_poly.type
_entity_poly.pdbx_seq_one_letter_code
_entity_poly.pdbx_strand_id
1 'polypeptide(L)'
;MNARPVFPVELLERDRWIRRSVDKVPLQVSGRNASSTASQTWSSYAAASSSSVGTGLGFVLNGDGIVCVDLDHCLGESSVVADWAREIVGQIPGTFVEVSPSGDGLHIWGRSSFQGGRRFTVDGGGVEIYSTARYLTMTGRKFEGSTDVLADLDEFVEWLLELAL
;
A
#
# COMPACT_ATOMS: atom_id res chain seq x y z
N MET A 1 21.37 -15.36 -9.91
CA MET A 1 21.30 -13.99 -9.35
C MET A 1 20.03 -13.86 -8.54
N ASN A 2 20.16 -13.67 -7.23
CA ASN A 2 19.00 -13.38 -6.41
C ASN A 2 18.61 -11.92 -6.65
N ALA A 3 17.44 -11.71 -7.24
CA ALA A 3 16.89 -10.37 -7.33
C ALA A 3 16.73 -9.82 -5.89
N ARG A 4 17.11 -8.55 -5.65
CA ARG A 4 16.85 -7.90 -4.38
C ARG A 4 15.35 -7.90 -4.12
N PRO A 5 14.90 -8.16 -2.87
CA PRO A 5 13.51 -7.99 -2.52
C PRO A 5 13.06 -6.57 -2.90
N VAL A 6 11.91 -6.47 -3.55
CA VAL A 6 11.37 -5.18 -4.02
C VAL A 6 10.63 -4.40 -2.93
N PHE A 7 10.52 -4.97 -1.73
CA PHE A 7 9.79 -4.38 -0.60
C PHE A 7 10.75 -3.94 0.51
N PRO A 8 10.39 -2.89 1.27
CA PRO A 8 11.16 -2.49 2.45
C PRO A 8 11.36 -3.65 3.43
N VAL A 9 12.55 -3.73 4.03
CA VAL A 9 12.90 -4.78 5.02
C VAL A 9 11.88 -4.80 6.17
N GLU A 10 11.41 -3.65 6.60
CA GLU A 10 10.42 -3.54 7.67
C GLU A 10 9.10 -4.25 7.37
N LEU A 11 8.70 -4.33 6.11
CA LEU A 11 7.53 -5.11 5.70
C LEU A 11 7.88 -6.58 5.57
N LEU A 12 9.07 -6.90 5.03
CA LEU A 12 9.51 -8.28 4.84
C LEU A 12 9.67 -9.05 6.15
N GLU A 13 10.03 -8.38 7.23
CA GLU A 13 10.25 -8.99 8.55
C GLU A 13 8.96 -9.24 9.33
N ARG A 14 7.83 -8.79 8.84
CA ARG A 14 6.54 -8.93 9.53
C ARG A 14 5.72 -10.07 8.93
N ASP A 15 5.10 -10.87 9.78
CA ASP A 15 4.24 -11.99 9.38
C ASP A 15 2.80 -11.48 9.16
N ARG A 16 2.65 -10.52 8.25
CA ARG A 16 1.36 -9.88 7.93
C ARG A 16 1.04 -9.94 6.45
N TRP A 17 1.60 -10.93 5.75
CA TRP A 17 1.39 -11.11 4.33
C TRP A 17 0.25 -12.09 4.07
N ILE A 18 -0.50 -11.82 3.01
CA ILE A 18 -1.58 -12.67 2.53
C ILE A 18 -1.50 -12.79 1.00
N ARG A 19 -2.30 -13.70 0.46
CA ARG A 19 -2.57 -13.75 -0.97
C ARG A 19 -3.88 -13.02 -1.26
N ARG A 20 -4.17 -12.76 -2.52
CA ARG A 20 -5.43 -12.16 -2.93
C ARG A 20 -5.91 -12.74 -4.26
N SER A 21 -7.24 -12.77 -4.46
CA SER A 21 -7.84 -13.10 -5.75
C SER A 21 -7.74 -11.92 -6.72
N VAL A 22 -8.13 -12.16 -7.97
CA VAL A 22 -8.24 -11.11 -8.99
C VAL A 22 -9.23 -10.01 -8.56
N ASP A 23 -10.28 -10.38 -7.83
CA ASP A 23 -11.27 -9.45 -7.28
C ASP A 23 -10.89 -8.87 -5.90
N LYS A 24 -9.62 -9.03 -5.53
CA LYS A 24 -9.05 -8.51 -4.26
C LYS A 24 -9.67 -9.14 -3.00
N VAL A 25 -10.20 -10.35 -3.09
CA VAL A 25 -10.61 -11.11 -1.90
C VAL A 25 -9.35 -11.57 -1.17
N PRO A 26 -9.22 -11.28 0.14
CA PRO A 26 -8.04 -11.71 0.91
C PRO A 26 -8.05 -13.23 1.11
N LEU A 27 -6.91 -13.86 0.83
CA LEU A 27 -6.74 -15.31 0.89
C LEU A 27 -5.51 -15.67 1.73
N GLN A 28 -5.65 -16.76 2.50
CA GLN A 28 -4.51 -17.40 3.13
C GLN A 28 -3.65 -18.10 2.08
N VAL A 29 -2.41 -18.43 2.43
CA VAL A 29 -1.53 -19.22 1.56
C VAL A 29 -2.12 -20.59 1.21
N SER A 30 -3.06 -21.09 2.01
CA SER A 30 -3.79 -22.34 1.80
C SER A 30 -4.94 -22.23 0.78
N GLY A 31 -5.35 -21.02 0.42
CA GLY A 31 -6.52 -20.77 -0.41
C GLY A 31 -7.82 -20.49 0.36
N ARG A 32 -7.82 -20.66 1.68
CA ARG A 32 -8.96 -20.27 2.51
C ARG A 32 -9.05 -18.76 2.60
N ASN A 33 -10.22 -18.22 2.93
CA ASN A 33 -10.39 -16.80 3.15
C ASN A 33 -9.51 -16.31 4.31
N ALA A 34 -8.86 -15.17 4.12
CA ALA A 34 -8.13 -14.47 5.16
C ALA A 34 -8.98 -13.31 5.69
N SER A 35 -8.60 -12.79 6.85
CA SER A 35 -9.24 -11.64 7.47
C SER A 35 -8.20 -10.58 7.83
N SER A 36 -8.48 -9.32 7.54
CA SER A 36 -7.60 -8.20 7.92
C SER A 36 -7.57 -7.92 9.42
N THR A 37 -8.39 -8.62 10.21
CA THR A 37 -8.45 -8.48 11.67
C THR A 37 -8.10 -9.78 12.43
N ALA A 38 -7.80 -10.85 11.72
CA ALA A 38 -7.48 -12.15 12.30
C ALA A 38 -6.06 -12.57 11.97
N SER A 39 -5.12 -12.31 12.88
CA SER A 39 -3.69 -12.51 12.66
C SER A 39 -3.30 -13.95 12.34
N GLN A 40 -4.08 -14.93 12.80
CA GLN A 40 -3.85 -16.35 12.51
C GLN A 40 -4.06 -16.68 11.01
N THR A 41 -4.66 -15.78 10.23
CA THR A 41 -4.85 -15.95 8.77
C THR A 41 -3.73 -15.34 7.94
N TRP A 42 -2.75 -14.66 8.58
CA TRP A 42 -1.62 -14.04 7.90
C TRP A 42 -0.40 -14.97 7.90
N SER A 43 0.57 -14.67 7.07
CA SER A 43 1.78 -15.48 6.96
C SER A 43 3.03 -14.61 6.80
N SER A 44 4.19 -15.26 6.84
CA SER A 44 5.47 -14.63 6.50
C SER A 44 5.49 -14.24 5.01
N TYR A 45 6.36 -13.31 4.66
CA TYR A 45 6.61 -12.98 3.26
C TYR A 45 7.08 -14.21 2.46
N ALA A 46 7.97 -15.03 3.04
CA ALA A 46 8.46 -16.22 2.36
C ALA A 46 7.33 -17.19 2.00
N ALA A 47 6.41 -17.43 2.93
CA ALA A 47 5.26 -18.30 2.67
C ALA A 47 4.31 -17.71 1.64
N ALA A 48 4.00 -16.42 1.77
CA ALA A 48 3.07 -15.75 0.86
C ALA A 48 3.65 -15.65 -0.56
N SER A 49 4.91 -15.26 -0.70
CA SER A 49 5.56 -15.11 -2.01
C SER A 49 5.76 -16.43 -2.73
N SER A 50 5.89 -17.53 -1.99
CA SER A 50 6.05 -18.89 -2.56
C SER A 50 4.71 -19.55 -2.90
N SER A 51 3.59 -19.00 -2.46
CA SER A 51 2.27 -19.56 -2.73
C SER A 51 1.81 -19.20 -4.14
N SER A 52 1.15 -20.15 -4.82
CA SER A 52 0.49 -19.92 -6.11
C SER A 52 -0.99 -19.57 -5.96
N VAL A 53 -1.49 -19.45 -4.74
CA VAL A 53 -2.90 -19.11 -4.48
C VAL A 53 -3.21 -17.70 -4.98
N GLY A 54 -4.34 -17.54 -5.66
CA GLY A 54 -4.80 -16.25 -6.16
C GLY A 54 -3.87 -15.64 -7.22
N THR A 55 -3.86 -14.32 -7.32
CA THR A 55 -3.16 -13.59 -8.37
C THR A 55 -2.07 -12.65 -7.87
N GLY A 56 -1.94 -12.47 -6.57
CA GLY A 56 -0.93 -11.55 -6.02
C GLY A 56 -0.87 -11.53 -4.51
N LEU A 57 -0.08 -10.60 -4.00
CA LEU A 57 0.21 -10.40 -2.59
C LEU A 57 -0.63 -9.29 -1.99
N GLY A 58 -0.83 -9.36 -0.69
CA GLY A 58 -1.36 -8.28 0.14
C GLY A 58 -0.60 -8.18 1.45
N PHE A 59 -0.64 -7.00 2.05
CA PHE A 59 -0.05 -6.74 3.37
C PHE A 59 -1.12 -6.15 4.28
N VAL A 60 -1.23 -6.66 5.50
CA VAL A 60 -2.27 -6.27 6.45
C VAL A 60 -1.77 -5.16 7.37
N LEU A 61 -2.58 -4.11 7.50
CA LEU A 61 -2.36 -3.02 8.46
C LEU A 61 -3.06 -3.36 9.78
N ASN A 62 -2.32 -3.28 10.88
CA ASN A 62 -2.81 -3.69 12.21
C ASN A 62 -2.71 -2.59 13.28
N GLY A 63 -2.44 -1.35 12.90
CA GLY A 63 -2.40 -0.23 13.83
C GLY A 63 -1.06 -0.03 14.54
N ASP A 64 0.01 -0.62 14.05
CA ASP A 64 1.34 -0.57 14.69
C ASP A 64 2.22 0.59 14.20
N GLY A 65 1.66 1.56 13.52
CA GLY A 65 2.39 2.73 13.02
C GLY A 65 2.75 2.67 11.54
N ILE A 66 2.48 1.56 10.85
CA ILE A 66 2.63 1.49 9.39
C ILE A 66 1.33 1.95 8.74
N VAL A 67 1.44 2.87 7.78
CA VAL A 67 0.30 3.43 7.06
C VAL A 67 0.50 3.29 5.56
N CYS A 68 -0.62 3.29 4.85
CA CYS A 68 -0.64 3.37 3.39
C CYS A 68 -1.59 4.48 2.95
N VAL A 69 -1.11 5.33 2.07
CA VAL A 69 -1.93 6.32 1.35
C VAL A 69 -2.16 5.79 -0.04
N ASP A 70 -3.41 5.67 -0.43
CA ASP A 70 -3.84 5.15 -1.73
C ASP A 70 -4.40 6.30 -2.56
N LEU A 71 -3.78 6.57 -3.71
CA LEU A 71 -4.25 7.55 -4.69
C LEU A 71 -4.87 6.79 -5.85
N ASP A 72 -6.20 6.82 -5.94
CA ASP A 72 -6.96 6.12 -6.97
C ASP A 72 -6.92 6.87 -8.30
N HIS A 73 -6.61 6.15 -9.37
CA HIS A 73 -6.67 6.68 -10.74
C HIS A 73 -5.85 7.96 -10.94
N CYS A 74 -4.70 8.04 -10.26
CA CYS A 74 -3.82 9.21 -10.34
C CYS A 74 -2.80 9.13 -11.48
N LEU A 75 -2.70 8.00 -12.19
CA LEU A 75 -1.79 7.80 -13.31
C LEU A 75 -2.57 7.57 -14.59
N GLY A 76 -2.25 8.34 -15.62
CA GLY A 76 -2.75 8.14 -16.97
C GLY A 76 -1.83 7.25 -17.80
N GLU A 77 -1.97 7.33 -19.13
CA GLU A 77 -1.11 6.61 -20.07
C GLU A 77 0.35 6.97 -19.84
N SER A 78 1.23 5.97 -19.99
CA SER A 78 2.68 6.10 -19.77
C SER A 78 3.05 6.60 -18.37
N SER A 79 2.21 6.29 -17.37
CA SER A 79 2.41 6.68 -15.96
C SER A 79 2.49 8.19 -15.74
N VAL A 80 1.83 8.99 -16.57
CA VAL A 80 1.74 10.43 -16.38
C VAL A 80 0.80 10.73 -15.23
N VAL A 81 1.27 11.51 -14.25
CA VAL A 81 0.48 11.87 -13.07
C VAL A 81 -0.64 12.83 -13.46
N ALA A 82 -1.88 12.50 -13.07
CA ALA A 82 -3.05 13.34 -13.28
C ALA A 82 -2.90 14.70 -12.59
N ASP A 83 -3.50 15.74 -13.16
CA ASP A 83 -3.37 17.12 -12.65
C ASP A 83 -3.75 17.23 -11.17
N TRP A 84 -4.83 16.56 -10.76
CA TRP A 84 -5.30 16.60 -9.37
C TRP A 84 -4.29 16.01 -8.37
N ALA A 85 -3.47 15.07 -8.82
CA ALA A 85 -2.52 14.36 -7.96
C ALA A 85 -1.11 14.96 -8.01
N ARG A 86 -0.85 15.89 -8.92
CA ARG A 86 0.51 16.38 -9.20
C ARG A 86 1.16 17.01 -7.99
N GLU A 87 0.45 17.86 -7.26
CA GLU A 87 0.95 18.46 -6.04
C GLU A 87 1.16 17.42 -4.94
N ILE A 88 0.22 16.48 -4.80
CA ILE A 88 0.31 15.41 -3.80
C ILE A 88 1.57 14.58 -4.04
N VAL A 89 1.80 14.15 -5.27
CA VAL A 89 2.98 13.36 -5.63
C VAL A 89 4.27 14.15 -5.37
N GLY A 90 4.25 15.45 -5.66
CA GLY A 90 5.40 16.33 -5.41
C GLY A 90 5.74 16.51 -3.92
N GLN A 91 4.80 16.27 -3.02
CA GLN A 91 5.00 16.40 -1.57
C GLN A 91 5.37 15.08 -0.88
N ILE A 92 5.38 13.96 -1.61
CA ILE A 92 5.75 12.66 -1.03
C ILE A 92 7.22 12.71 -0.57
N PRO A 93 7.51 12.42 0.72
CA PRO A 93 8.90 12.30 1.16
C PRO A 93 9.58 11.06 0.54
N GLY A 94 10.88 10.91 0.74
CA GLY A 94 11.65 9.76 0.28
C GLY A 94 11.21 8.48 0.98
N THR A 95 10.17 7.82 0.46
CA THR A 95 9.56 6.62 1.04
C THR A 95 9.25 5.61 -0.07
N PHE A 96 8.86 4.39 0.31
CA PHE A 96 8.46 3.36 -0.64
C PHE A 96 7.11 3.70 -1.26
N VAL A 97 7.07 3.78 -2.59
CA VAL A 97 5.86 4.03 -3.38
C VAL A 97 5.80 3.01 -4.50
N GLU A 98 4.67 2.36 -4.64
CA GLU A 98 4.44 1.38 -5.70
C GLU A 98 3.23 1.73 -6.55
N VAL A 99 3.22 1.22 -7.77
CA VAL A 99 2.08 1.31 -8.69
C VAL A 99 1.06 0.23 -8.32
N SER A 100 -0.22 0.58 -8.29
CA SER A 100 -1.31 -0.36 -7.98
C SER A 100 -1.44 -1.47 -9.02
N PRO A 101 -2.17 -2.57 -8.71
CA PRO A 101 -2.36 -3.69 -9.66
C PRO A 101 -2.96 -3.26 -11.00
N SER A 102 -3.87 -2.31 -11.01
CA SER A 102 -4.49 -1.79 -12.24
C SER A 102 -3.53 -0.96 -13.10
N GLY A 103 -2.43 -0.48 -12.50
CA GLY A 103 -1.44 0.34 -13.19
C GLY A 103 -1.76 1.83 -13.19
N ASP A 104 -2.90 2.26 -12.66
CA ASP A 104 -3.36 3.65 -12.69
C ASP A 104 -3.41 4.34 -11.33
N GLY A 105 -3.03 3.66 -10.25
CA GLY A 105 -2.99 4.21 -8.89
C GLY A 105 -1.63 4.08 -8.23
N LEU A 106 -1.47 4.73 -7.08
CA LEU A 106 -0.25 4.68 -6.27
C LEU A 106 -0.57 4.26 -4.84
N HIS A 107 0.29 3.42 -4.28
CA HIS A 107 0.33 3.10 -2.85
C HIS A 107 1.58 3.72 -2.24
N ILE A 108 1.39 4.66 -1.32
CA ILE A 108 2.46 5.36 -0.62
C ILE A 108 2.57 4.78 0.78
N TRP A 109 3.66 4.11 1.08
CA TRP A 109 3.87 3.41 2.35
C TRP A 109 4.83 4.17 3.24
N GLY A 110 4.55 4.18 4.54
CA GLY A 110 5.42 4.81 5.52
C GLY A 110 4.95 4.59 6.94
N ARG A 111 5.45 5.43 7.85
CA ARG A 111 5.10 5.42 9.26
C ARG A 111 4.32 6.68 9.59
N SER A 112 3.30 6.54 10.42
CA SER A 112 2.53 7.68 10.91
C SER A 112 1.80 7.32 12.20
N SER A 113 1.53 8.33 13.02
CA SER A 113 0.67 8.21 14.19
C SER A 113 -0.83 8.24 13.84
N PHE A 114 -1.17 8.43 12.56
CA PHE A 114 -2.56 8.40 12.11
C PHE A 114 -3.22 7.07 12.47
N GLN A 115 -4.45 7.15 13.00
CA GLN A 115 -5.21 5.97 13.40
C GLN A 115 -6.50 5.84 12.59
N GLY A 116 -6.79 4.62 12.13
CA GLY A 116 -8.03 4.28 11.46
C GLY A 116 -7.95 4.32 9.94
N GLY A 117 -9.00 4.80 9.32
CA GLY A 117 -9.13 4.94 7.87
C GLY A 117 -9.87 6.22 7.51
N ARG A 118 -9.52 6.82 6.39
CA ARG A 118 -10.16 8.02 5.87
C ARG A 118 -10.20 8.00 4.36
N ARG A 119 -11.37 8.32 3.79
CA ARG A 119 -11.57 8.48 2.34
C ARG A 119 -12.05 9.89 2.06
N PHE A 120 -11.49 10.52 1.05
CA PHE A 120 -11.91 11.85 0.61
C PHE A 120 -11.49 12.09 -0.84
N THR A 121 -11.91 13.21 -1.40
CA THR A 121 -11.52 13.60 -2.76
C THR A 121 -10.72 14.90 -2.72
N VAL A 122 -9.79 15.02 -3.67
CA VAL A 122 -9.04 16.23 -3.94
C VAL A 122 -9.22 16.51 -5.43
N ASP A 123 -9.85 17.63 -5.76
CA ASP A 123 -10.14 18.02 -7.15
C ASP A 123 -10.76 16.87 -7.97
N GLY A 124 -11.64 16.10 -7.34
CA GLY A 124 -12.33 14.97 -7.96
C GLY A 124 -11.57 13.65 -7.92
N GLY A 125 -10.33 13.63 -7.50
CA GLY A 125 -9.52 12.42 -7.37
C GLY A 125 -9.65 11.76 -6.00
N GLY A 126 -9.65 10.42 -5.96
CA GLY A 126 -9.83 9.65 -4.73
C GLY A 126 -8.55 9.50 -3.92
N VAL A 127 -8.61 9.84 -2.64
CA VAL A 127 -7.52 9.66 -1.68
C VAL A 127 -8.03 8.83 -0.51
N GLU A 128 -7.26 7.80 -0.14
CA GLU A 128 -7.57 6.95 1.00
C GLU A 128 -6.32 6.82 1.89
N ILE A 129 -6.52 6.85 3.20
CA ILE A 129 -5.44 6.68 4.19
C ILE A 129 -5.87 5.60 5.15
N TYR A 130 -5.03 4.58 5.36
CA TYR A 130 -5.32 3.47 6.25
C TYR A 130 -4.13 3.13 7.15
N SER A 131 -4.44 2.79 8.40
CA SER A 131 -3.44 2.32 9.37
C SER A 131 -3.81 1.01 10.05
N THR A 132 -5.07 0.56 9.93
CA THR A 132 -5.55 -0.64 10.64
C THR A 132 -6.77 -1.28 9.95
N ALA A 133 -7.04 -2.53 10.30
CA ALA A 133 -8.22 -3.30 9.90
C ALA A 133 -8.44 -3.35 8.38
N ARG A 134 -7.35 -3.35 7.63
CA ARG A 134 -7.36 -3.34 6.16
C ARG A 134 -6.14 -4.06 5.62
N TYR A 135 -6.23 -4.67 4.45
CA TYR A 135 -5.06 -5.04 3.70
C TYR A 135 -4.97 -4.20 2.42
N LEU A 136 -3.77 -3.95 1.97
CA LEU A 136 -3.50 -3.34 0.67
C LEU A 136 -2.81 -4.37 -0.22
N THR A 137 -3.15 -4.34 -1.50
CA THR A 137 -2.45 -5.15 -2.50
C THR A 137 -1.01 -4.68 -2.63
N MET A 138 -0.10 -5.62 -2.83
CA MET A 138 1.33 -5.34 -2.96
C MET A 138 1.82 -5.82 -4.32
N THR A 139 2.32 -4.90 -5.13
CA THR A 139 2.78 -5.22 -6.50
C THR A 139 4.30 -5.29 -6.61
N GLY A 140 5.02 -4.54 -5.79
CA GLY A 140 6.45 -4.38 -5.91
C GLY A 140 6.89 -3.56 -7.13
N ARG A 141 5.95 -2.99 -7.90
CA ARG A 141 6.27 -2.14 -9.05
C ARG A 141 6.56 -0.73 -8.56
N LYS A 142 7.83 -0.44 -8.30
CA LYS A 142 8.26 0.86 -7.78
C LYS A 142 7.87 1.99 -8.72
N PHE A 143 7.30 3.05 -8.14
CA PHE A 143 7.08 4.30 -8.85
C PHE A 143 8.38 5.12 -8.88
N GLU A 144 8.51 5.98 -9.87
CA GLU A 144 9.68 6.86 -10.01
C GLU A 144 9.89 7.68 -8.72
N GLY A 145 11.11 7.70 -8.21
CA GLY A 145 11.48 8.38 -6.97
C GLY A 145 11.23 7.56 -5.70
N SER A 146 10.64 6.35 -5.80
CA SER A 146 10.47 5.47 -4.64
C SER A 146 11.81 5.06 -4.04
N THR A 147 11.87 5.03 -2.71
CA THR A 147 12.99 4.48 -1.95
C THR A 147 12.66 3.08 -1.45
N ASP A 148 13.60 2.44 -0.73
CA ASP A 148 13.43 1.12 -0.14
C ASP A 148 13.12 1.18 1.37
N VAL A 149 12.70 2.35 1.88
CA VAL A 149 12.45 2.56 3.31
C VAL A 149 11.04 3.07 3.55
N LEU A 150 10.57 2.91 4.78
CA LEU A 150 9.34 3.53 5.28
C LEU A 150 9.72 4.83 5.99
N ALA A 151 9.47 5.96 5.34
CA ALA A 151 9.71 7.28 5.93
C ALA A 151 8.61 7.65 6.92
N ASP A 152 8.89 8.64 7.77
CA ASP A 152 7.87 9.30 8.59
C ASP A 152 6.95 10.11 7.66
N LEU A 153 5.66 9.81 7.69
CA LEU A 153 4.64 10.46 6.88
C LEU A 153 3.73 11.38 7.70
N ASP A 154 4.02 11.66 8.96
CA ASP A 154 3.11 12.44 9.80
C ASP A 154 2.78 13.81 9.19
N GLU A 155 3.78 14.56 8.78
CA GLU A 155 3.56 15.87 8.14
C GLU A 155 2.81 15.75 6.82
N PHE A 156 3.15 14.74 6.02
CA PHE A 156 2.49 14.48 4.73
C PHE A 156 1.01 14.12 4.94
N VAL A 157 0.71 13.25 5.90
CA VAL A 157 -0.66 12.85 6.21
C VAL A 157 -1.47 14.02 6.76
N GLU A 158 -0.90 14.82 7.67
CA GLU A 158 -1.56 16.02 8.19
C GLU A 158 -1.91 17.01 7.07
N TRP A 159 -0.97 17.25 6.17
CA TRP A 159 -1.18 18.12 5.02
C TRP A 159 -2.30 17.58 4.10
N LEU A 160 -2.30 16.26 3.82
CA LEU A 160 -3.38 15.64 3.04
C LEU A 160 -4.74 15.82 3.68
N LEU A 161 -4.83 15.65 5.00
CA LEU A 161 -6.09 15.81 5.74
C LEU A 161 -6.59 17.26 5.69
N GLU A 162 -5.70 18.24 5.65
CA GLU A 162 -6.05 19.64 5.46
C GLU A 162 -6.68 19.89 4.08
N LEU A 163 -6.22 19.19 3.04
CA LEU A 163 -6.82 19.28 1.71
C LEU A 163 -8.25 18.74 1.67
N ALA A 164 -8.62 17.88 2.61
CA ALA A 164 -9.95 17.28 2.71
C ALA A 164 -11.02 18.23 3.28
N LEU A 165 -10.62 19.38 3.82
CA LEU A 165 -11.55 20.33 4.50
C LEU A 165 -12.25 21.28 3.52
#